data_120f90ffe6920e59c241c49cbb21984c
#
_entry.id   120f90ffe6920e59c241c49cbb21984c
#
_cell.length_a   1.000
_cell.length_b   1.000
_cell.length_c   1.000
_cell.angle_alpha   90.00
_cell.angle_beta   90.00
_cell.angle_gamma   90.00
#
_symmetry.space_group_name_H-M   'P 1'
#
loop_
_entity.id
_entity.type
_entity.pdbx_description
1 polymer ?
#
loop_
_entity_poly.entity_id
_entity_poly.type
_entity_poly.pdbx_seq_one_letter_code
_entity_poly.pdbx_strand_id
1 'polypeptide(L)'
;MDAKGFVIPRGGGSVLSMAPGRSAALKLLGRDTGDSIMLFEETAPAGTDTTFHLHRDSDEVAYVLSGEITFKIGDEVTVGGPGTCAFLPRGVPHAWKNTGTETTRVLFLYTPADAGGFFEEQLGRPAGSANGPEANEMRRRHGWEIIGPPPF
;
A
#
# COMPACT_ATOMS: atom_id res chain seq x y z
N MET A 1 -0.65 23.51 -11.14
CA MET A 1 -1.52 22.98 -12.23
C MET A 1 -2.72 22.30 -11.60
N ASP A 2 -3.89 22.69 -12.01
CA ASP A 2 -5.12 22.09 -11.50
C ASP A 2 -5.31 20.69 -12.10
N ALA A 3 -5.58 19.70 -11.25
CA ALA A 3 -5.89 18.37 -11.71
C ALA A 3 -7.28 18.33 -12.36
N LYS A 4 -7.41 17.58 -13.44
CA LYS A 4 -8.68 17.36 -14.10
C LYS A 4 -9.34 16.10 -13.56
N GLY A 5 -10.67 16.11 -13.46
CA GLY A 5 -11.43 14.91 -13.13
C GLY A 5 -11.30 13.86 -14.23
N PHE A 6 -11.25 12.59 -13.84
CA PHE A 6 -11.17 11.46 -14.76
C PHE A 6 -11.77 10.21 -14.12
N VAL A 7 -12.02 9.22 -14.96
CA VAL A 7 -12.56 7.92 -14.52
C VAL A 7 -11.63 6.81 -14.95
N ILE A 8 -11.22 5.97 -14.00
CA ILE A 8 -10.51 4.73 -14.29
C ILE A 8 -11.54 3.59 -14.24
N PRO A 9 -11.80 2.93 -15.36
CA PRO A 9 -12.79 1.85 -15.39
C PRO A 9 -12.29 0.61 -14.66
N ARG A 10 -13.21 -0.32 -14.41
CA ARG A 10 -12.87 -1.62 -13.84
C ARG A 10 -11.76 -2.28 -14.67
N GLY A 11 -10.74 -2.79 -13.99
CA GLY A 11 -9.57 -3.39 -14.63
C GLY A 11 -8.56 -2.38 -15.19
N GLY A 12 -8.86 -1.07 -15.15
CA GLY A 12 -7.92 -0.03 -15.56
C GLY A 12 -6.88 0.28 -14.50
N GLY A 13 -5.94 1.14 -14.88
CA GLY A 13 -4.80 1.53 -14.05
C GLY A 13 -3.54 0.75 -14.41
N SER A 14 -2.40 1.19 -13.86
CA SER A 14 -1.11 0.52 -14.04
C SER A 14 -0.97 -0.59 -13.02
N VAL A 15 -0.53 -1.78 -13.45
CA VAL A 15 -0.35 -2.92 -12.54
C VAL A 15 1.13 -3.08 -12.21
N LEU A 16 1.42 -3.10 -10.92
CA LEU A 16 2.75 -3.39 -10.38
C LEU A 16 2.77 -4.81 -9.81
N SER A 17 3.59 -5.68 -10.38
CA SER A 17 3.82 -7.02 -9.82
C SER A 17 4.88 -6.93 -8.73
N MET A 18 4.55 -7.33 -7.51
CA MET A 18 5.42 -7.20 -6.35
C MET A 18 6.08 -8.53 -5.94
N ALA A 19 5.37 -9.63 -6.14
CA ALA A 19 5.81 -10.99 -5.88
C ALA A 19 4.89 -11.96 -6.61
N PRO A 20 5.19 -13.27 -6.67
CA PRO A 20 4.28 -14.23 -7.25
C PRO A 20 2.88 -14.15 -6.62
N GLY A 21 1.87 -13.86 -7.44
CA GLY A 21 0.48 -13.70 -6.99
C GLY A 21 0.17 -12.40 -6.25
N ARG A 22 1.17 -11.58 -5.95
CA ARG A 22 1.00 -10.28 -5.28
C ARG A 22 1.15 -9.13 -6.27
N SER A 23 0.14 -8.30 -6.38
CA SER A 23 0.14 -7.15 -7.29
C SER A 23 -0.64 -5.97 -6.74
N ALA A 24 -0.34 -4.80 -7.27
CA ALA A 24 -1.06 -3.57 -6.96
C ALA A 24 -1.56 -2.95 -8.28
N ALA A 25 -2.86 -2.71 -8.37
CA ALA A 25 -3.45 -1.95 -9.47
C ALA A 25 -3.51 -0.47 -9.05
N LEU A 26 -2.64 0.33 -9.63
CA LEU A 26 -2.49 1.75 -9.28
C LEU A 26 -3.56 2.54 -10.03
N LYS A 27 -4.60 2.96 -9.31
CA LYS A 27 -5.76 3.64 -9.91
C LYS A 27 -5.57 5.14 -10.01
N LEU A 28 -5.12 5.77 -8.93
CA LEU A 28 -4.86 7.20 -8.87
C LEU A 28 -3.41 7.41 -8.46
N LEU A 29 -2.64 8.07 -9.30
CA LEU A 29 -1.25 8.41 -9.01
C LEU A 29 -1.15 9.88 -8.57
N GLY A 30 -0.15 10.20 -7.76
CA GLY A 30 0.09 11.58 -7.34
C GLY A 30 0.21 12.54 -8.52
N ARG A 31 0.92 12.14 -9.57
CA ARG A 31 1.08 12.95 -10.78
C ARG A 31 -0.23 13.28 -11.50
N ASP A 32 -1.28 12.47 -11.30
CA ASP A 32 -2.58 12.65 -11.93
C ASP A 32 -3.55 13.46 -11.06
N THR A 33 -3.27 13.59 -9.76
CA THR A 33 -4.17 14.19 -8.78
C THR A 33 -3.64 15.48 -8.16
N GLY A 34 -2.56 16.04 -8.72
CA GLY A 34 -1.89 17.19 -8.13
C GLY A 34 -1.30 16.89 -6.76
N ASP A 35 -0.77 15.69 -6.57
CA ASP A 35 -0.17 15.17 -5.35
C ASP A 35 -1.11 15.10 -4.15
N SER A 36 -2.42 15.19 -4.37
CA SER A 36 -3.38 15.19 -3.28
C SER A 36 -3.70 13.79 -2.75
N ILE A 37 -3.71 12.79 -3.62
CA ILE A 37 -4.14 11.44 -3.27
C ILE A 37 -3.51 10.40 -4.19
N MET A 38 -3.18 9.25 -3.63
CA MET A 38 -2.81 8.06 -4.38
C MET A 38 -3.71 6.93 -3.92
N LEU A 39 -4.23 6.14 -4.86
CA LEU A 39 -5.14 5.04 -4.54
C LEU A 39 -4.79 3.82 -5.36
N PHE A 40 -4.68 2.68 -4.71
CA PHE A 40 -4.40 1.42 -5.38
C PHE A 40 -5.14 0.26 -4.71
N GLU A 41 -5.37 -0.80 -5.49
CA GLU A 41 -5.96 -2.03 -5.01
C GLU A 41 -4.89 -3.12 -5.02
N GLU A 42 -4.58 -3.64 -3.85
CA GLU A 42 -3.61 -4.73 -3.73
C GLU A 42 -4.30 -6.08 -3.67
N THR A 43 -3.76 -7.02 -4.46
CA THR A 43 -4.10 -8.44 -4.41
C THR A 43 -2.97 -9.15 -3.68
N ALA A 44 -3.27 -9.81 -2.57
CA ALA A 44 -2.26 -10.39 -1.69
C ALA A 44 -2.62 -11.83 -1.32
N PRO A 45 -1.79 -12.80 -1.72
CA PRO A 45 -1.97 -14.20 -1.30
C PRO A 45 -1.91 -14.37 0.22
N ALA A 46 -2.43 -15.47 0.72
CA ALA A 46 -2.31 -15.83 2.12
C ALA A 46 -0.84 -15.79 2.57
N GLY A 47 -0.59 -15.24 3.76
CA GLY A 47 0.74 -15.11 4.32
C GLY A 47 1.51 -13.85 3.89
N THR A 48 1.00 -13.08 2.92
CA THR A 48 1.61 -11.80 2.55
C THR A 48 1.62 -10.84 3.73
N ASP A 49 2.75 -10.20 3.98
CA ASP A 49 2.91 -9.24 5.06
C ASP A 49 3.77 -8.04 4.65
N THR A 50 3.82 -7.05 5.53
CA THR A 50 4.70 -5.90 5.39
C THR A 50 5.67 -5.83 6.57
N THR A 51 6.78 -5.11 6.37
CA THR A 51 7.63 -4.67 7.48
C THR A 51 6.84 -3.77 8.42
N PHE A 52 7.30 -3.65 9.67
CA PHE A 52 6.80 -2.64 10.58
C PHE A 52 7.43 -1.30 10.19
N HIS A 53 6.61 -0.35 9.74
CA HIS A 53 7.09 0.90 9.15
C HIS A 53 6.09 2.04 9.40
N LEU A 54 6.53 3.26 9.12
CA LEU A 54 5.66 4.43 9.15
C LEU A 54 5.86 5.28 7.89
N HIS A 55 4.90 6.12 7.61
CA HIS A 55 4.98 7.17 6.59
C HIS A 55 5.06 8.52 7.29
N ARG A 56 6.07 9.33 6.95
CA ARG A 56 6.26 10.64 7.57
C ARG A 56 5.31 11.69 7.03
N ASP A 57 4.95 11.57 5.75
CA ASP A 57 4.32 12.65 5.00
C ASP A 57 2.95 12.32 4.46
N SER A 58 2.42 11.14 4.74
CA SER A 58 1.11 10.68 4.25
C SER A 58 0.34 9.98 5.35
N ASP A 59 -0.94 10.28 5.43
CA ASP A 59 -1.90 9.39 6.10
C ASP A 59 -2.25 8.26 5.15
N GLU A 60 -2.61 7.12 5.69
CA GLU A 60 -3.00 5.95 4.91
C GLU A 60 -4.35 5.42 5.37
N VAL A 61 -5.15 5.00 4.41
CA VAL A 61 -6.41 4.29 4.66
C VAL A 61 -6.31 2.94 3.99
N ALA A 62 -6.76 1.89 4.68
CA ALA A 62 -6.92 0.56 4.12
C ALA A 62 -8.38 0.13 4.25
N TYR A 63 -8.95 -0.36 3.16
CA TYR A 63 -10.31 -0.87 3.14
C TYR A 63 -10.31 -2.29 2.57
N VAL A 64 -10.71 -3.27 3.38
CA VAL A 64 -10.71 -4.68 2.98
C VAL A 64 -11.91 -4.94 2.07
N LEU A 65 -11.65 -5.36 0.83
CA LEU A 65 -12.69 -5.70 -0.14
C LEU A 65 -13.07 -7.17 -0.06
N SER A 66 -12.08 -8.04 0.11
CA SER A 66 -12.30 -9.49 0.26
C SER A 66 -11.16 -10.12 1.05
N GLY A 67 -11.45 -11.24 1.72
CA GLY A 67 -10.49 -11.93 2.55
C GLY A 67 -10.38 -11.34 3.96
N GLU A 68 -9.26 -11.63 4.64
CA GLU A 68 -9.02 -11.24 6.03
C GLU A 68 -7.64 -10.63 6.17
N ILE A 69 -7.56 -9.50 6.87
CA ILE A 69 -6.30 -8.84 7.18
C ILE A 69 -6.17 -8.64 8.68
N THR A 70 -4.98 -8.92 9.21
CA THR A 70 -4.58 -8.51 10.55
C THR A 70 -3.75 -7.24 10.42
N PHE A 71 -4.19 -6.18 11.10
CA PHE A 71 -3.47 -4.90 11.18
C PHE A 71 -2.79 -4.77 12.53
N LYS A 72 -1.54 -4.30 12.53
CA LYS A 72 -0.89 -3.78 13.73
C LYS A 72 -0.67 -2.28 13.51
N ILE A 73 -1.28 -1.46 14.36
CA ILE A 73 -1.17 0.02 14.32
C ILE A 73 -0.72 0.47 15.70
N GLY A 74 0.49 1.01 15.80
CA GLY A 74 1.12 1.19 17.10
C GLY A 74 1.22 -0.15 17.82
N ASP A 75 0.65 -0.25 19.02
CA ASP A 75 0.64 -1.48 19.80
C ASP A 75 -0.63 -2.32 19.64
N GLU A 76 -1.63 -1.80 18.94
CA GLU A 76 -2.91 -2.47 18.76
C GLU A 76 -2.91 -3.40 17.57
N VAL A 77 -3.45 -4.61 17.77
CA VAL A 77 -3.61 -5.62 16.72
C VAL A 77 -5.10 -5.90 16.54
N THR A 78 -5.56 -5.80 15.31
CA THR A 78 -6.98 -6.00 14.97
C THR A 78 -7.09 -6.85 13.71
N VAL A 79 -7.98 -7.82 13.73
CA VAL A 79 -8.31 -8.66 12.58
C VAL A 79 -9.61 -8.19 11.97
N GLY A 80 -9.64 -8.03 10.65
CA GLY A 80 -10.85 -7.59 9.96
C GLY A 80 -11.08 -8.28 8.63
N GLY A 81 -12.35 -8.58 8.37
CA GLY A 81 -12.83 -9.11 7.10
C GLY A 81 -13.34 -8.02 6.17
N PRO A 82 -14.10 -8.41 5.11
CA PRO A 82 -14.64 -7.46 4.14
C PRO A 82 -15.45 -6.35 4.79
N GLY A 83 -15.21 -5.10 4.36
CA GLY A 83 -15.84 -3.92 4.93
C GLY A 83 -15.07 -3.27 6.08
N THR A 84 -13.99 -3.89 6.55
CA THR A 84 -13.12 -3.29 7.56
C THR A 84 -12.37 -2.10 6.97
N CYS A 85 -12.40 -0.98 7.69
CA CYS A 85 -11.64 0.22 7.33
C CYS A 85 -10.62 0.53 8.43
N ALA A 86 -9.36 0.67 8.05
CA ALA A 86 -8.27 1.04 8.96
C ALA A 86 -7.74 2.42 8.60
N PHE A 87 -7.53 3.26 9.61
CA PHE A 87 -6.83 4.54 9.46
C PHE A 87 -5.45 4.42 10.07
N LEU A 88 -4.43 4.66 9.25
CA LEU A 88 -3.02 4.56 9.61
C LEU A 88 -2.43 5.97 9.50
N PRO A 89 -2.42 6.74 10.61
CA PRO A 89 -1.98 8.13 10.53
C PRO A 89 -0.47 8.23 10.29
N ARG A 90 -0.07 9.33 9.63
CA ARG A 90 1.36 9.60 9.43
C ARG A 90 2.10 9.60 10.76
N GLY A 91 3.34 9.09 10.75
CA GLY A 91 4.18 9.04 11.93
C GLY A 91 3.87 7.89 12.89
N VAL A 92 2.82 7.12 12.68
CA VAL A 92 2.47 5.97 13.52
C VAL A 92 2.93 4.67 12.86
N PRO A 93 3.80 3.89 13.52
CA PRO A 93 4.26 2.61 12.97
C PRO A 93 3.11 1.63 12.78
N HIS A 94 3.13 0.94 11.65
CA HIS A 94 2.10 -0.04 11.32
C HIS A 94 2.62 -1.14 10.41
N ALA A 95 1.86 -2.21 10.36
CA ALA A 95 2.07 -3.32 9.43
C ALA A 95 0.74 -4.05 9.23
N TRP A 96 0.66 -4.85 8.18
CA TRP A 96 -0.47 -5.74 7.96
C TRP A 96 -0.01 -7.10 7.45
N LYS A 97 -0.85 -8.09 7.66
CA LYS A 97 -0.65 -9.45 7.15
C LYS A 97 -1.97 -10.06 6.72
N ASN A 98 -1.94 -10.77 5.60
CA ASN A 98 -3.04 -11.67 5.26
C ASN A 98 -2.93 -12.92 6.12
N THR A 99 -3.67 -12.95 7.20
CA THR A 99 -3.71 -14.06 8.16
C THR A 99 -4.80 -15.09 7.86
N GLY A 100 -5.58 -14.85 6.81
CA GLY A 100 -6.58 -15.79 6.33
C GLY A 100 -5.98 -16.88 5.45
N THR A 101 -6.86 -17.69 4.85
CA THR A 101 -6.49 -18.79 3.96
C THR A 101 -6.68 -18.45 2.48
N GLU A 102 -7.38 -17.36 2.20
CA GLU A 102 -7.72 -16.91 0.86
C GLU A 102 -6.86 -15.72 0.44
N THR A 103 -6.74 -15.51 -0.86
CA THR A 103 -6.18 -14.26 -1.40
C THR A 103 -7.05 -13.09 -0.99
N THR A 104 -6.43 -12.01 -0.50
CA THR A 104 -7.16 -10.79 -0.13
C THR A 104 -7.08 -9.75 -1.23
N ARG A 105 -8.10 -8.88 -1.25
CA ARG A 105 -8.10 -7.65 -2.02
C ARG A 105 -8.34 -6.50 -1.05
N VAL A 106 -7.43 -5.53 -1.05
CA VAL A 106 -7.46 -4.40 -0.13
C VAL A 106 -7.26 -3.12 -0.94
N LEU A 107 -8.11 -2.14 -0.69
CA LEU A 107 -7.97 -0.82 -1.25
C LEU A 107 -7.12 0.03 -0.30
N PHE A 108 -6.03 0.60 -0.80
CA PHE A 108 -5.15 1.50 -0.06
C PHE A 108 -5.18 2.89 -0.64
N LEU A 109 -5.09 3.88 0.24
CA LEU A 109 -5.11 5.28 -0.13
C LEU A 109 -4.08 6.04 0.70
N TYR A 110 -3.25 6.86 0.03
CA TYR A 110 -2.36 7.81 0.69
C TYR A 110 -2.82 9.24 0.43
N THR A 111 -2.80 10.07 1.45
CA THR A 111 -3.10 11.50 1.33
C THR A 111 -2.23 12.33 2.31
N PRO A 112 -1.41 13.29 1.82
CA PRO A 112 -1.02 13.48 0.42
C PRO A 112 -0.40 12.23 -0.23
N ALA A 113 -0.19 12.27 -1.54
CA ALA A 113 0.26 11.12 -2.31
C ALA A 113 1.73 10.71 -2.10
N ASP A 114 2.48 11.41 -1.28
CA ASP A 114 3.94 11.30 -1.14
C ASP A 114 4.45 9.87 -0.97
N ALA A 115 3.84 9.08 -0.09
CA ALA A 115 4.25 7.70 0.14
C ALA A 115 4.07 6.82 -1.09
N GLY A 116 3.12 7.16 -1.96
CA GLY A 116 2.84 6.45 -3.20
C GLY A 116 3.91 6.62 -4.27
N GLY A 117 4.80 7.60 -4.14
CA GLY A 117 5.91 7.81 -5.07
C GLY A 117 6.82 6.60 -5.20
N PHE A 118 6.94 5.80 -4.14
CA PHE A 118 7.66 4.52 -4.20
C PHE A 118 7.08 3.61 -5.29
N PHE A 119 5.75 3.47 -5.33
CA PHE A 119 5.08 2.61 -6.31
C PHE A 119 5.21 3.17 -7.72
N GLU A 120 5.15 4.48 -7.90
CA GLU A 120 5.35 5.11 -9.20
C GLU A 120 6.76 4.83 -9.73
N GLU A 121 7.79 4.94 -8.88
CA GLU A 121 9.17 4.61 -9.28
C GLU A 121 9.35 3.14 -9.63
N GLN A 122 8.58 2.24 -9.03
CA GLN A 122 8.64 0.82 -9.33
C GLN A 122 8.05 0.45 -10.68
N LEU A 123 7.18 1.27 -11.23
CA LEU A 123 6.61 1.04 -12.56
C LEU A 123 7.72 0.99 -13.61
N GLY A 124 7.70 -0.04 -14.47
CA GLY A 124 8.72 -0.24 -15.49
C GLY A 124 9.97 -0.95 -15.01
N ARG A 125 10.11 -1.25 -13.72
CA ARG A 125 11.20 -2.07 -13.19
C ARG A 125 10.83 -3.56 -13.26
N PRO A 126 11.82 -4.47 -13.26
CA PRO A 126 11.54 -5.91 -13.27
C PRO A 126 10.69 -6.36 -12.09
N ALA A 127 9.89 -7.40 -12.29
CA ALA A 127 9.13 -8.03 -11.21
C ALA A 127 10.07 -8.47 -10.08
N GLY A 128 9.65 -8.25 -8.83
CA GLY A 128 10.47 -8.55 -7.66
C GLY A 128 11.39 -7.42 -7.21
N SER A 129 11.53 -6.34 -7.99
CA SER A 129 12.34 -5.17 -7.61
C SER A 129 11.78 -4.40 -6.42
N ALA A 130 10.56 -4.69 -6.00
CA ALA A 130 9.93 -4.04 -4.85
C ALA A 130 10.43 -4.55 -3.50
N ASN A 131 11.41 -5.45 -3.49
CA ASN A 131 11.94 -6.09 -2.30
C ASN A 131 13.46 -5.87 -2.18
N GLY A 132 13.97 -5.95 -0.96
CA GLY A 132 15.40 -5.89 -0.68
C GLY A 132 15.93 -4.49 -0.36
N PRO A 133 17.26 -4.36 -0.13
CA PRO A 133 17.88 -3.12 0.35
C PRO A 133 17.69 -1.92 -0.58
N GLU A 134 17.77 -2.12 -1.89
CA GLU A 134 17.59 -1.05 -2.87
C GLU A 134 16.16 -0.50 -2.83
N ALA A 135 15.17 -1.38 -2.77
CA ALA A 135 13.78 -0.98 -2.65
C ALA A 135 13.51 -0.26 -1.32
N ASN A 136 14.12 -0.71 -0.23
CA ASN A 136 13.99 -0.04 1.06
C ASN A 136 14.60 1.36 1.05
N GLU A 137 15.72 1.56 0.37
CA GLU A 137 16.31 2.89 0.18
C GLU A 137 15.37 3.79 -0.62
N MET A 138 14.75 3.26 -1.65
CA MET A 138 13.75 3.97 -2.45
C MET A 138 12.53 4.36 -1.58
N ARG A 139 12.06 3.46 -0.71
CA ARG A 139 10.99 3.77 0.24
C ARG A 139 11.37 4.95 1.14
N ARG A 140 12.60 4.97 1.66
CA ARG A 140 13.08 6.06 2.52
C ARG A 140 13.05 7.40 1.80
N ARG A 141 13.40 7.45 0.52
CA ARG A 141 13.32 8.67 -0.29
C ARG A 141 11.89 9.19 -0.43
N HIS A 142 10.91 8.32 -0.30
CA HIS A 142 9.48 8.68 -0.34
C HIS A 142 8.84 8.76 1.05
N GLY A 143 9.66 8.96 2.09
CA GLY A 143 9.16 9.22 3.43
C GLY A 143 8.79 8.00 4.26
N TRP A 144 9.13 6.80 3.80
CA TRP A 144 8.94 5.59 4.60
C TRP A 144 10.09 5.43 5.59
N GLU A 145 9.77 5.09 6.83
CA GLU A 145 10.76 4.67 7.83
C GLU A 145 10.50 3.23 8.23
N ILE A 146 11.49 2.38 7.99
CA ILE A 146 11.39 0.96 8.37
C ILE A 146 11.80 0.84 9.83
N ILE A 147 10.88 0.40 10.69
CA ILE A 147 11.10 0.25 12.13
C ILE A 147 11.64 -1.15 12.44
N GLY A 148 11.16 -2.16 11.76
CA GLY A 148 11.58 -3.53 11.99
C GLY A 148 10.99 -4.52 10.98
N PRO A 149 11.25 -5.83 11.20
CA PRO A 149 10.68 -6.87 10.35
C PRO A 149 9.17 -6.97 10.56
N PRO A 150 8.46 -7.78 9.74
CA PRO A 150 7.04 -8.07 9.97
C PRO A 150 6.82 -8.51 11.41
N PRO A 151 5.89 -7.86 12.15
CA PRO A 151 5.72 -8.10 13.58
C PRO A 151 4.70 -9.22 13.91
N PHE A 152 4.53 -10.14 13.00
CA PHE A 152 3.52 -11.20 13.10
C PHE A 152 4.12 -12.58 13.27
#